data_19c90590635ddbd72fd2f0b216e5031c
#
_entry.id   19c90590635ddbd72fd2f0b216e5031c
#
_cell.length_a   1.000
_cell.length_b   1.000
_cell.length_c   1.000
_cell.angle_alpha   90.00
_cell.angle_beta   90.00
_cell.angle_gamma   90.00
#
_symmetry.space_group_name_H-M   'P 1'
#
loop_
_entity.id
_entity.type
_entity.pdbx_description
1 polymer ?
#
loop_
_entity_poly.entity_id
_entity_poly.type
_entity_poly.pdbx_seq_one_letter_code
_entity_poly.pdbx_strand_id
1 'polypeptide(L)'
;AKRLGGTVEMFVRRGLSNMRMGLDDYAELIDNEINVTTMTRVSKVVLSENASLTAYTIKTRFNSAGKLEDIPNTETARPDFALIILALGSSCKEEKLNNPLIVYAGDCINGGSTAVEAVASGKAAAQKLLEQIA
;
A
#
# COMPACT_ATOMS: atom_id res chain seq x y z
N ALA A 1 9.32 -8.93 -12.79
CA ALA A 1 10.42 -8.13 -13.33
C ALA A 1 11.75 -8.85 -13.13
N LYS A 2 12.15 -9.19 -11.89
CA LYS A 2 13.45 -9.83 -11.60
C LYS A 2 13.61 -11.16 -12.34
N ARG A 3 12.60 -12.06 -12.30
CA ARG A 3 12.61 -13.34 -13.03
C ARG A 3 12.72 -13.21 -14.56
N LEU A 4 12.49 -12.02 -15.10
CA LEU A 4 12.66 -11.67 -16.52
C LEU A 4 13.99 -10.94 -16.79
N GLY A 5 14.95 -10.99 -15.87
CA GLY A 5 16.28 -10.40 -16.00
C GLY A 5 16.37 -8.90 -15.66
N GLY A 6 15.30 -8.29 -15.17
CA GLY A 6 15.31 -6.88 -14.77
C GLY A 6 16.00 -6.65 -13.42
N THR A 7 16.66 -5.50 -13.25
CA THR A 7 17.06 -4.99 -11.93
C THR A 7 15.86 -4.39 -11.25
N VAL A 8 15.60 -4.76 -9.99
CA VAL A 8 14.42 -4.33 -9.24
C VAL A 8 14.84 -3.61 -7.96
N GLU A 9 14.30 -2.42 -7.74
CA GLU A 9 14.34 -1.70 -6.46
C GLU A 9 12.92 -1.60 -5.91
N MET A 10 12.76 -1.81 -4.60
CA MET A 10 11.51 -1.69 -3.89
C MET A 10 11.61 -0.57 -2.85
N PHE A 11 10.74 0.43 -2.94
CA PHE A 11 10.65 1.51 -1.94
C PHE A 11 9.48 1.27 -1.01
N VAL A 12 9.73 1.28 0.29
CA VAL A 12 8.73 1.01 1.32
C VAL A 12 8.70 2.16 2.33
N ARG A 13 7.56 2.81 2.44
CA ARG A 13 7.38 3.97 3.35
C ARG A 13 7.52 3.65 4.83
N ARG A 14 7.51 2.37 5.22
CA ARG A 14 7.61 1.88 6.61
C ARG A 14 8.90 1.08 6.80
N GLY A 15 9.24 0.77 8.05
CA GLY A 15 10.28 -0.18 8.37
C GLY A 15 9.86 -1.62 8.04
N LEU A 16 10.81 -2.53 7.90
CA LEU A 16 10.55 -3.94 7.61
C LEU A 16 9.58 -4.58 8.62
N SER A 17 9.76 -4.29 9.91
CA SER A 17 8.88 -4.77 10.98
C SER A 17 7.41 -4.32 10.88
N ASN A 18 7.15 -3.29 10.09
CA ASN A 18 5.80 -2.77 9.87
C ASN A 18 5.20 -3.18 8.51
N MET A 19 5.92 -3.99 7.75
CA MET A 19 5.41 -4.57 6.51
C MET A 19 4.46 -5.72 6.83
N ARG A 20 3.32 -5.74 6.14
CA ARG A 20 2.39 -6.87 6.20
C ARG A 20 2.85 -7.95 5.22
N MET A 21 3.97 -8.60 5.54
CA MET A 21 4.55 -9.67 4.75
C MET A 21 4.72 -10.91 5.62
N GLY A 22 4.50 -12.08 5.04
CA GLY A 22 4.87 -13.35 5.64
C GLY A 22 6.38 -13.60 5.57
N LEU A 23 6.86 -14.56 6.35
CA LEU A 23 8.28 -14.98 6.31
C LEU A 23 8.69 -15.49 4.93
N ASP A 24 7.78 -16.18 4.24
CA ASP A 24 8.02 -16.74 2.90
C ASP A 24 8.17 -15.62 1.86
N ASP A 25 7.34 -14.56 1.93
CA ASP A 25 7.46 -13.39 1.06
C ASP A 25 8.80 -12.68 1.26
N TYR A 26 9.26 -12.62 2.52
CA TYR A 26 10.54 -12.00 2.86
C TYR A 26 11.72 -12.81 2.33
N ALA A 27 11.66 -14.14 2.47
CA ALA A 27 12.64 -15.04 1.91
C ALA A 27 12.73 -14.90 0.38
N GLU A 28 11.58 -14.79 -0.31
CA GLU A 28 11.53 -14.61 -1.76
C GLU A 28 12.18 -13.27 -2.21
N LEU A 29 12.08 -12.19 -1.41
CA LEU A 29 12.79 -10.95 -1.71
C LEU A 29 14.31 -11.12 -1.65
N ILE A 30 14.80 -11.82 -0.63
CA ILE A 30 16.23 -12.10 -0.44
C ILE A 30 16.75 -13.01 -1.54
N ASP A 31 16.08 -14.11 -1.81
CA ASP A 31 16.50 -15.11 -2.80
C ASP A 31 16.53 -14.54 -4.23
N ASN A 32 15.67 -13.58 -4.51
CA ASN A 32 15.68 -12.86 -5.79
C ASN A 32 16.57 -11.61 -5.79
N GLU A 33 17.35 -11.35 -4.74
CA GLU A 33 18.23 -10.19 -4.61
C GLU A 33 17.53 -8.86 -4.91
N ILE A 34 16.30 -8.68 -4.40
CA ILE A 34 15.54 -7.45 -4.57
C ILE A 34 16.04 -6.43 -3.55
N ASN A 35 16.52 -5.29 -4.05
CA ASN A 35 16.97 -4.20 -3.18
C ASN A 35 15.77 -3.48 -2.56
N VAL A 36 15.58 -3.61 -1.24
CA VAL A 36 14.48 -3.00 -0.50
C VAL A 36 14.97 -1.79 0.28
N THR A 37 14.52 -0.61 -0.11
CA THR A 37 14.79 0.65 0.60
C THR A 37 13.58 1.01 1.47
N THR A 38 13.74 0.84 2.77
CA THR A 38 12.69 1.12 3.76
C THR A 38 12.69 2.58 4.20
N MET A 39 11.65 2.99 4.95
CA MET A 39 11.47 4.37 5.43
C MET A 39 11.63 5.40 4.31
N THR A 40 11.15 5.03 3.12
CA THR A 40 11.29 5.83 1.89
C THR A 40 10.06 5.61 1.03
N ARG A 41 9.49 6.68 0.51
CA ARG A 41 8.39 6.62 -0.46
C ARG A 41 8.72 7.39 -1.73
N VAL A 42 8.07 7.04 -2.81
CA VAL A 42 8.05 7.86 -4.02
C VAL A 42 7.12 9.05 -3.78
N SER A 43 7.63 10.27 -3.98
CA SER A 43 6.87 11.53 -3.86
C SER A 43 6.21 11.91 -5.18
N LYS A 44 6.95 11.75 -6.28
CA LYS A 44 6.48 12.00 -7.65
C LYS A 44 7.26 11.16 -8.66
N VAL A 45 6.69 11.02 -9.85
CA VAL A 45 7.33 10.40 -11.01
C VAL A 45 7.28 11.39 -12.16
N VAL A 46 8.37 11.52 -12.88
CA VAL A 46 8.49 12.38 -14.06
C VAL A 46 8.94 11.53 -15.25
N LEU A 47 8.27 11.68 -16.37
CA LEU A 47 8.69 11.10 -17.64
C LEU A 47 9.72 12.05 -18.29
N SER A 48 10.87 11.52 -18.61
CA SER A 48 11.93 12.25 -19.31
C SER A 48 11.72 12.23 -20.83
N GLU A 49 12.34 13.13 -21.54
CA GLU A 49 12.22 13.24 -23.01
C GLU A 49 12.69 11.97 -23.75
N ASN A 50 13.62 11.22 -23.19
CA ASN A 50 14.12 9.94 -23.70
C ASN A 50 13.25 8.74 -23.33
N ALA A 51 12.01 8.95 -22.88
CA ALA A 51 11.06 7.95 -22.43
C ALA A 51 11.52 7.13 -21.19
N SER A 52 12.54 7.57 -20.46
CA SER A 52 12.86 7.02 -19.14
C SER A 52 12.04 7.69 -18.04
N LEU A 53 11.87 6.99 -16.91
CA LEU A 53 11.15 7.49 -15.74
C LEU A 53 12.13 7.90 -14.65
N THR A 54 11.93 9.08 -14.09
CA THR A 54 12.63 9.52 -12.88
C THR A 54 11.67 9.47 -11.69
N ALA A 55 11.97 8.65 -10.69
CA ALA A 55 11.27 8.64 -9.42
C ALA A 55 11.95 9.61 -8.45
N TYR A 56 11.19 10.49 -7.83
CA TYR A 56 11.67 11.28 -6.70
C TYR A 56 11.26 10.58 -5.43
N THR A 57 12.25 10.28 -4.60
CA THR A 57 12.03 9.58 -3.33
C THR A 57 12.27 10.51 -2.16
N ILE A 58 11.47 10.38 -1.12
CA ILE A 58 11.60 11.15 0.13
C ILE A 58 11.65 10.18 1.32
N LYS A 59 12.50 10.48 2.29
CA LYS A 59 12.57 9.70 3.52
C LYS A 59 11.36 9.95 4.41
N THR A 60 10.96 8.93 5.14
CA THR A 60 9.83 8.98 6.07
C THR A 60 10.28 8.60 7.48
N ARG A 61 9.52 9.03 8.49
CA ARG A 61 9.68 8.61 9.89
C ARG A 61 8.34 8.52 10.59
N PHE A 62 8.29 7.85 11.71
CA PHE A 62 7.15 7.95 12.62
C PHE A 62 7.35 9.14 13.55
N ASN A 63 6.34 9.98 13.70
CA ASN A 63 6.32 11.05 14.70
C ASN A 63 5.96 10.52 16.09
N SER A 64 5.96 11.39 17.09
CA SER A 64 5.63 11.04 18.48
C SER A 64 4.23 10.46 18.68
N ALA A 65 3.30 10.72 17.75
CA ALA A 65 1.95 10.16 17.75
C ALA A 65 1.86 8.83 16.98
N GLY A 66 2.99 8.25 16.54
CA GLY A 66 3.03 7.02 15.75
C GLY A 66 2.52 7.17 14.30
N LYS A 67 2.31 8.40 13.83
CA LYS A 67 1.89 8.69 12.46
C LYS A 67 3.10 8.84 11.55
N LEU A 68 3.02 8.26 10.37
CA LEU A 68 4.08 8.36 9.36
C LEU A 68 4.07 9.76 8.73
N GLU A 69 5.25 10.38 8.67
CA GLU A 69 5.47 11.69 8.05
C GLU A 69 6.72 11.71 7.18
N ASP A 70 6.77 12.64 6.23
CA ASP A 70 7.95 12.87 5.42
C ASP A 70 9.01 13.66 6.20
N ILE A 71 10.27 13.36 5.95
CA ILE A 71 11.39 14.15 6.47
C ILE A 71 11.70 15.26 5.45
N PRO A 72 11.50 16.53 5.80
CA PRO A 72 11.76 17.65 4.88
C PRO A 72 13.19 17.64 4.36
N ASN A 73 13.39 18.14 3.14
CA ASN A 73 14.69 18.30 2.49
C ASN A 73 15.47 16.98 2.28
N THR A 74 14.78 15.84 2.21
CA THR A 74 15.39 14.54 1.91
C THR A 74 14.99 14.00 0.54
N GLU A 75 14.34 14.82 -0.29
CA GLU A 75 13.95 14.40 -1.63
C GLU A 75 15.19 14.17 -2.50
N THR A 76 15.23 13.02 -3.15
CA THR A 76 16.34 12.59 -4.02
C THR A 76 15.77 12.09 -5.34
N ALA A 77 16.33 12.53 -6.46
CA ALA A 77 15.99 12.01 -7.77
C ALA A 77 16.66 10.66 -8.02
N ARG A 78 15.90 9.71 -8.52
CA ARG A 78 16.34 8.38 -8.95
C ARG A 78 15.96 8.23 -10.41
N PRO A 79 16.88 8.48 -11.35
CA PRO A 79 16.62 8.44 -12.79
C PRO A 79 16.65 7.01 -13.35
N ASP A 80 16.32 6.90 -14.64
CA ASP A 80 16.57 5.75 -15.51
C ASP A 80 15.78 4.48 -15.18
N PHE A 81 14.56 4.64 -14.64
CA PHE A 81 13.62 3.53 -14.56
C PHE A 81 12.89 3.34 -15.91
N ALA A 82 12.89 2.09 -16.40
CA ALA A 82 12.09 1.71 -17.56
C ALA A 82 10.60 1.48 -17.18
N LEU A 83 10.35 1.08 -15.94
CA LEU A 83 9.01 0.78 -15.42
C LEU A 83 8.93 1.11 -13.93
N ILE A 84 7.82 1.69 -13.52
CA ILE A 84 7.47 1.89 -12.09
C ILE A 84 6.12 1.23 -11.82
N ILE A 85 6.06 0.34 -10.84
CA ILE A 85 4.86 -0.35 -10.40
C ILE A 85 4.39 0.26 -9.08
N LEU A 86 3.19 0.81 -9.05
CA LEU A 86 2.59 1.40 -7.85
C LEU A 86 1.76 0.34 -7.11
N ALA A 87 2.33 -0.25 -6.07
CA ALA A 87 1.67 -1.21 -5.18
C ALA A 87 1.27 -0.53 -3.86
N LEU A 88 0.42 0.51 -3.94
CA LEU A 88 0.09 1.40 -2.82
C LEU A 88 -1.08 0.92 -1.96
N GLY A 89 -1.65 -0.24 -2.27
CA GLY A 89 -2.88 -0.74 -1.68
C GLY A 89 -4.11 -0.07 -2.28
N SER A 90 -5.26 -0.36 -1.71
CA SER A 90 -6.54 0.22 -2.10
C SER A 90 -7.17 0.97 -0.94
N SER A 91 -7.92 2.00 -1.25
CA SER A 91 -8.81 2.68 -0.31
C SER A 91 -10.19 2.78 -0.92
N CYS A 92 -11.23 2.56 -0.13
CA CYS A 92 -12.59 2.80 -0.57
C CYS A 92 -12.88 4.31 -0.57
N LYS A 93 -13.45 4.82 -1.66
CA LYS A 93 -14.12 6.14 -1.64
C LYS A 93 -15.51 5.91 -1.11
N GLU A 94 -15.74 6.31 0.14
CA GLU A 94 -17.05 6.19 0.76
C GLU A 94 -17.99 7.28 0.23
N GLU A 95 -18.84 6.96 -0.74
CA GLU A 95 -20.14 7.62 -0.88
C GLU A 95 -21.14 6.82 -0.04
N LYS A 96 -21.30 7.20 1.22
CA LYS A 96 -22.31 6.57 2.10
C LYS A 96 -23.69 7.07 1.71
N LEU A 97 -24.47 6.19 1.13
CA LEU A 97 -25.91 6.44 0.96
C LEU A 97 -26.56 6.44 2.35
N ASN A 98 -27.24 7.51 2.70
CA ASN A 98 -27.95 7.61 3.97
C ASN A 98 -29.32 6.89 3.87
N ASN A 99 -29.29 5.58 3.92
CA ASN A 99 -30.46 4.72 3.89
C ASN A 99 -30.30 3.62 4.95
N PRO A 100 -31.23 3.43 5.90
CA PRO A 100 -31.12 2.45 6.97
C PRO A 100 -31.07 1.00 6.46
N LEU A 101 -31.60 0.71 5.27
CA LEU A 101 -31.55 -0.61 4.65
C LEU A 101 -30.27 -0.89 3.88
N ILE A 102 -29.32 0.02 3.92
CA ILE A 102 -28.01 -0.17 3.30
C ILE A 102 -26.96 -0.27 4.41
N VAL A 103 -26.31 -1.44 4.49
CA VAL A 103 -25.22 -1.70 5.43
C VAL A 103 -23.96 -2.01 4.62
N TYR A 104 -22.91 -1.28 4.89
CA TYR A 104 -21.60 -1.50 4.28
C TYR A 104 -20.80 -2.50 5.10
N ALA A 105 -20.01 -3.36 4.44
CA ALA A 105 -19.20 -4.39 5.10
C ALA A 105 -17.92 -4.71 4.32
N GLY A 106 -16.96 -5.35 4.98
CA GLY A 106 -15.71 -5.80 4.37
C GLY A 106 -14.77 -4.65 3.99
N ASP A 107 -14.04 -4.85 2.92
CA ASP A 107 -12.96 -3.95 2.47
C ASP A 107 -13.45 -2.56 2.08
N CYS A 108 -14.73 -2.41 1.76
CA CYS A 108 -15.32 -1.09 1.48
C CYS A 108 -15.43 -0.17 2.71
N ILE A 109 -15.29 -0.72 3.94
CA ILE A 109 -15.26 0.08 5.18
C ILE A 109 -13.85 0.18 5.74
N ASN A 110 -13.17 -0.98 5.84
CA ASN A 110 -11.94 -1.10 6.60
C ASN A 110 -10.67 -0.92 5.74
N GLY A 111 -10.85 -0.75 4.42
CA GLY A 111 -9.76 -0.91 3.45
C GLY A 111 -9.40 -2.38 3.25
N GLY A 112 -8.45 -2.67 2.38
CA GLY A 112 -8.03 -4.06 2.11
C GLY A 112 -7.58 -4.79 3.39
N SER A 113 -8.23 -5.92 3.66
CA SER A 113 -8.00 -6.76 4.83
C SER A 113 -7.88 -8.24 4.44
N THR A 114 -7.99 -9.15 5.39
CA THR A 114 -8.00 -10.60 5.10
C THR A 114 -9.39 -11.09 4.69
N ALA A 115 -9.44 -12.19 3.94
CA ALA A 115 -10.70 -12.83 3.59
C ALA A 115 -11.53 -13.20 4.83
N VAL A 116 -10.88 -13.58 5.92
CA VAL A 116 -11.54 -13.92 7.21
C VAL A 116 -12.23 -12.68 7.80
N GLU A 117 -11.56 -11.54 7.81
CA GLU A 117 -12.13 -10.28 8.30
C GLU A 117 -13.28 -9.80 7.42
N ALA A 118 -13.16 -9.94 6.09
CA ALA A 118 -14.23 -9.60 5.16
C ALA A 118 -15.49 -10.46 5.40
N VAL A 119 -15.34 -11.78 5.59
CA VAL A 119 -16.43 -12.69 5.91
C VAL A 119 -17.06 -12.36 7.27
N ALA A 120 -16.27 -12.11 8.30
CA ALA A 120 -16.78 -11.72 9.63
C ALA A 120 -17.60 -10.43 9.57
N SER A 121 -17.09 -9.42 8.86
CA SER A 121 -17.77 -8.14 8.64
C SER A 121 -19.09 -8.32 7.88
N GLY A 122 -19.11 -9.18 6.84
CA GLY A 122 -20.31 -9.48 6.07
C GLY A 122 -21.40 -10.18 6.92
N LYS A 123 -21.01 -11.13 7.79
CA LYS A 123 -21.96 -11.78 8.73
C LYS A 123 -22.57 -10.77 9.70
N ALA A 124 -21.75 -9.88 10.28
CA ALA A 124 -22.24 -8.84 11.19
C ALA A 124 -23.21 -7.86 10.48
N ALA A 125 -22.93 -7.50 9.24
CA ALA A 125 -23.82 -6.68 8.43
C ALA A 125 -25.17 -7.35 8.14
N ALA A 126 -25.15 -8.63 7.79
CA ALA A 126 -26.37 -9.39 7.56
C ALA A 126 -27.25 -9.48 8.83
N GLN A 127 -26.63 -9.74 9.97
CA GLN A 127 -27.36 -9.76 11.25
C GLN A 127 -27.99 -8.42 11.58
N LYS A 128 -27.26 -7.31 11.39
CA LYS A 128 -27.79 -5.96 11.59
C LYS A 128 -28.98 -5.64 10.69
N LEU A 129 -28.96 -6.08 9.43
CA LEU A 129 -30.09 -5.94 8.52
C LEU A 129 -31.30 -6.73 8.97
N LEU A 130 -31.11 -7.98 9.42
CA LEU A 130 -32.21 -8.82 9.95
C LEU A 130 -32.89 -8.16 11.15
N GLU A 131 -32.12 -7.57 12.06
CA GLU A 131 -32.66 -6.84 13.22
C GLU A 131 -33.47 -5.59 12.84
N GLN A 132 -33.21 -5.00 11.66
CA GLN A 132 -33.92 -3.81 11.17
C GLN A 132 -35.21 -4.14 10.44
N ILE A 133 -35.36 -5.35 9.92
CA ILE A 133 -36.53 -5.78 9.14
C ILE A 133 -37.45 -6.72 9.92
N ALA A 134 -37.06 -7.16 11.11
CA ALA A 134 -37.87 -7.96 12.04
C ALA A 134 -38.79 -7.06 12.86
#